data_f156f1e318e5a872d73908fec8760dda
#
_entry.id   f156f1e318e5a872d73908fec8760dda
#
_cell.length_a   1.000
_cell.length_b   1.000
_cell.length_c   1.000
_cell.angle_alpha   90.00
_cell.angle_beta   90.00
_cell.angle_gamma   90.00
#
_symmetry.space_group_name_H-M   'P 1'
#
loop_
_entity.id
_entity.type
_entity.pdbx_description
1 polymer ?
#
loop_
_entity_poly.entity_id
_entity_poly.type
_entity_poly.pdbx_seq_one_letter_code
_entity_poly.pdbx_strand_id
1 'polypeptide(L)'
;MTSLNIELLDWQKQVWIDDTRFLVIAAGRRTGKTRLAAWKIILKALEATKANVFYVAPTQGQARDIMWQSLLDLGQEVIVSAHINNLQIKLINGSTISLKGADRPETMRGVSLYYLVMDEYADMKPEVFEQILRPALADQKGGALFIGTPMGRNHFYELYKYAELGDDESYKAFHFTSYDNELLDADEINLAKKSMSSYAFRQEFMASFEARGSEMFKEEWVK
;
A
#
# COMPACT_ATOMS: atom_id res chain seq x y z
N MET A 1 -13.00 27.40 -5.49
CA MET A 1 -12.68 26.27 -4.59
C MET A 1 -12.33 25.09 -5.48
N THR A 2 -11.15 24.55 -5.35
CA THR A 2 -10.72 23.35 -6.08
C THR A 2 -11.39 22.16 -5.39
N SER A 3 -12.17 21.36 -6.11
CA SER A 3 -12.83 20.16 -5.57
C SER A 3 -12.27 18.94 -6.26
N LEU A 4 -11.82 17.95 -5.48
CA LEU A 4 -11.45 16.64 -6.00
C LEU A 4 -12.67 15.73 -6.00
N ASN A 5 -12.96 15.10 -7.14
CA ASN A 5 -14.01 14.08 -7.22
C ASN A 5 -13.38 12.71 -6.87
N ILE A 6 -13.66 12.22 -5.65
CA ILE A 6 -13.10 10.99 -5.12
C ILE A 6 -14.15 9.89 -5.19
N GLU A 7 -13.92 8.92 -6.07
CA GLU A 7 -14.75 7.73 -6.19
C GLU A 7 -14.03 6.54 -5.56
N LEU A 8 -14.65 5.94 -4.54
CA LEU A 8 -14.10 4.82 -3.78
C LEU A 8 -15.05 3.62 -3.80
N LEU A 9 -14.49 2.43 -3.92
CA LEU A 9 -15.19 1.17 -3.68
C LEU A 9 -15.57 1.05 -2.20
N ASP A 10 -16.54 0.21 -1.86
CA ASP A 10 -17.03 0.11 -0.47
C ASP A 10 -15.95 -0.34 0.52
N TRP A 11 -15.08 -1.26 0.14
CA TRP A 11 -13.95 -1.63 0.98
C TRP A 11 -12.94 -0.47 1.15
N GLN A 12 -12.73 0.35 0.12
CA GLN A 12 -11.83 1.50 0.19
C GLN A 12 -12.37 2.58 1.13
N LYS A 13 -13.69 2.76 1.19
CA LYS A 13 -14.34 3.70 2.13
C LYS A 13 -14.04 3.34 3.58
N GLN A 14 -13.99 2.04 3.93
CA GLN A 14 -13.65 1.60 5.28
C GLN A 14 -12.25 2.05 5.70
N VAL A 15 -11.28 1.92 4.79
CA VAL A 15 -9.90 2.37 5.02
C VAL A 15 -9.78 3.89 4.95
N TRP A 16 -10.60 4.52 4.10
CA TRP A 16 -10.59 5.97 3.89
C TRP A 16 -10.92 6.76 5.16
N ILE A 17 -11.94 6.34 5.87
CA ILE A 17 -12.42 6.99 7.10
C ILE A 17 -11.58 6.66 8.33
N ASP A 18 -10.64 5.74 8.22
CA ASP A 18 -9.80 5.30 9.32
C ASP A 18 -8.56 6.19 9.46
N ASP A 19 -8.41 6.80 10.63
CA ASP A 19 -7.31 7.72 10.95
C ASP A 19 -6.19 7.08 11.76
N THR A 20 -6.20 5.76 11.92
CA THR A 20 -5.12 5.04 12.59
C THR A 20 -3.78 5.35 11.93
N ARG A 21 -2.77 5.61 12.73
CA ARG A 21 -1.47 6.10 12.29
C ARG A 21 -0.76 5.16 11.30
N PHE A 22 -0.83 3.86 11.54
CA PHE A 22 -0.21 2.82 10.72
C PHE A 22 -1.26 1.83 10.25
N LEU A 23 -1.60 1.88 8.98
CA LEU A 23 -2.56 0.99 8.35
C LEU A 23 -1.83 -0.14 7.62
N VAL A 24 -2.23 -1.38 7.86
CA VAL A 24 -1.64 -2.57 7.24
C VAL A 24 -2.71 -3.29 6.44
N ILE A 25 -2.60 -3.30 5.12
CA ILE A 25 -3.64 -3.82 4.22
C ILE A 25 -3.11 -4.99 3.42
N ALA A 26 -3.57 -6.19 3.75
CA ALA A 26 -3.41 -7.37 2.92
C ALA A 26 -4.55 -7.42 1.91
N ALA A 27 -4.25 -7.31 0.62
CA ALA A 27 -5.29 -7.28 -0.39
C ALA A 27 -4.88 -8.03 -1.67
N GLY A 28 -5.85 -8.76 -2.24
CA GLY A 28 -5.66 -9.54 -3.46
C GLY A 28 -5.36 -8.68 -4.68
N ARG A 29 -4.98 -9.32 -5.79
CA ARG A 29 -4.80 -8.64 -7.07
C ARG A 29 -6.11 -8.03 -7.56
N ARG A 30 -6.01 -6.92 -8.30
CA ARG A 30 -7.16 -6.23 -8.91
C ARG A 30 -8.21 -5.70 -7.91
N THR A 31 -7.93 -5.68 -6.61
CA THR A 31 -8.84 -5.06 -5.62
C THR A 31 -8.97 -3.54 -5.78
N GLY A 32 -8.05 -2.87 -6.46
CA GLY A 32 -8.00 -1.41 -6.51
C GLY A 32 -7.04 -0.76 -5.50
N LYS A 33 -6.09 -1.54 -4.96
CA LYS A 33 -5.03 -1.07 -4.02
C LYS A 33 -4.36 0.22 -4.44
N THR A 34 -3.88 0.26 -5.68
CA THR A 34 -3.13 1.39 -6.25
C THR A 34 -3.94 2.68 -6.25
N ARG A 35 -5.25 2.60 -6.58
CA ARG A 35 -6.14 3.76 -6.59
C ARG A 35 -6.36 4.30 -5.17
N LEU A 36 -6.56 3.42 -4.18
CA LEU A 36 -6.66 3.82 -2.77
C LEU A 36 -5.35 4.47 -2.29
N ALA A 37 -4.20 3.85 -2.60
CA ALA A 37 -2.88 4.38 -2.24
C ALA A 37 -2.65 5.78 -2.83
N ALA A 38 -3.00 5.99 -4.12
CA ALA A 38 -2.88 7.28 -4.78
C ALA A 38 -3.76 8.36 -4.11
N TRP A 39 -5.02 8.05 -3.80
CA TRP A 39 -5.90 8.97 -3.10
C TRP A 39 -5.43 9.29 -1.68
N LYS A 40 -5.03 8.27 -0.91
CA LYS A 40 -4.51 8.47 0.45
C LYS A 40 -3.28 9.38 0.43
N ILE A 41 -2.36 9.20 -0.50
CA ILE A 41 -1.14 10.00 -0.57
C ILE A 41 -1.42 11.46 -0.97
N ILE A 42 -2.34 11.69 -1.92
CA ILE A 42 -2.77 13.04 -2.31
C ILE A 42 -3.44 13.74 -1.13
N LEU A 43 -4.39 13.05 -0.46
CA LEU A 43 -5.09 13.61 0.69
C LEU A 43 -4.10 13.98 1.80
N LYS A 44 -3.25 13.06 2.19
CA LYS A 44 -2.25 13.27 3.26
C LYS A 44 -1.27 14.39 2.92
N ALA A 45 -0.90 14.55 1.65
CA ALA A 45 -0.08 15.67 1.21
C ALA A 45 -0.84 17.02 1.24
N LEU A 46 -2.17 17.01 1.16
CA LEU A 46 -2.99 18.23 1.25
C LEU A 46 -3.35 18.63 2.70
N GLU A 47 -3.34 17.68 3.63
CA GLU A 47 -3.67 17.94 5.06
C GLU A 47 -2.69 18.89 5.75
N ALA A 48 -1.41 18.87 5.37
CA ALA A 48 -0.39 19.72 5.97
C ALA A 48 0.33 20.55 4.90
N THR A 49 0.65 21.80 5.22
CA THR A 49 1.40 22.68 4.32
C THR A 49 2.87 22.30 4.25
N LYS A 50 3.44 22.27 3.05
CA LYS A 50 4.86 21.94 2.81
C LYS A 50 5.28 20.58 3.34
N ALA A 51 4.34 19.64 3.39
CA ALA A 51 4.59 18.26 3.81
C ALA A 51 5.42 17.50 2.77
N ASN A 52 6.33 16.64 3.24
CA ASN A 52 6.96 15.62 2.41
C ASN A 52 6.21 14.30 2.58
N VAL A 53 5.79 13.72 1.48
CA VAL A 53 5.08 12.46 1.44
C VAL A 53 5.76 11.51 0.46
N PHE A 54 6.02 10.28 0.87
CA PHE A 54 6.66 9.29 0.01
C PHE A 54 5.70 8.18 -0.39
N TYR A 55 5.76 7.81 -1.66
CA TYR A 55 5.31 6.53 -2.16
C TYR A 55 6.53 5.67 -2.45
N VAL A 56 6.60 4.51 -1.85
CA VAL A 56 7.73 3.57 -1.96
C VAL A 56 7.23 2.26 -2.53
N ALA A 57 7.85 1.81 -3.62
CA ALA A 57 7.68 0.48 -4.22
C ALA A 57 8.98 -0.31 -4.10
N PRO A 58 9.02 -1.61 -4.40
CA PRO A 58 10.25 -2.41 -4.33
C PRO A 58 11.40 -1.83 -5.13
N THR A 59 11.12 -1.28 -6.32
CA THR A 59 12.11 -0.55 -7.14
C THR A 59 11.58 0.81 -7.60
N GLN A 60 12.50 1.73 -7.90
CA GLN A 60 12.12 3.04 -8.40
C GLN A 60 11.40 2.97 -9.77
N GLY A 61 11.76 2.00 -10.61
CA GLY A 61 11.06 1.74 -11.86
C GLY A 61 9.61 1.34 -11.63
N GLN A 62 9.37 0.41 -10.71
CA GLN A 62 8.00 0.01 -10.32
C GLN A 62 7.22 1.18 -9.72
N ALA A 63 7.83 1.98 -8.85
CA ALA A 63 7.17 3.16 -8.30
C ALA A 63 6.67 4.10 -9.40
N ARG A 64 7.49 4.37 -10.41
CA ARG A 64 7.11 5.18 -11.56
C ARG A 64 5.99 4.53 -12.36
N ASP A 65 6.17 3.29 -12.75
CA ASP A 65 5.27 2.61 -13.70
C ASP A 65 3.87 2.35 -13.08
N ILE A 66 3.81 2.13 -11.76
CA ILE A 66 2.55 1.89 -11.04
C ILE A 66 1.83 3.19 -10.67
N MET A 67 2.56 4.19 -10.14
CA MET A 67 1.94 5.29 -9.42
C MET A 67 1.99 6.64 -10.14
N TRP A 68 3.00 6.88 -10.99
CA TRP A 68 3.22 8.20 -11.57
C TRP A 68 2.00 8.75 -12.31
N GLN A 69 1.50 7.98 -13.29
CA GLN A 69 0.36 8.43 -14.08
C GLN A 69 -0.91 8.55 -13.24
N SER A 70 -1.13 7.60 -12.31
CA SER A 70 -2.28 7.66 -11.40
C SER A 70 -2.32 8.93 -10.57
N LEU A 71 -1.17 9.38 -10.06
CA LEU A 71 -1.09 10.64 -9.31
C LEU A 71 -1.37 11.87 -10.19
N LEU A 72 -0.88 11.87 -11.43
CA LEU A 72 -1.14 12.98 -12.37
C LEU A 72 -2.62 13.08 -12.72
N ASP A 73 -3.26 11.94 -13.00
CA ASP A 73 -4.67 11.89 -13.39
C ASP A 73 -5.60 12.28 -12.23
N LEU A 74 -5.36 11.70 -11.04
CA LEU A 74 -6.21 11.93 -9.86
C LEU A 74 -5.95 13.29 -9.19
N GLY A 75 -4.71 13.79 -9.25
CA GLY A 75 -4.29 15.03 -8.60
C GLY A 75 -4.29 16.26 -9.51
N GLN A 76 -4.77 16.16 -10.74
CA GLN A 76 -4.70 17.20 -11.78
C GLN A 76 -5.04 18.58 -11.25
N GLU A 77 -6.08 18.72 -10.44
CA GLU A 77 -6.60 19.97 -9.92
C GLU A 77 -5.73 20.63 -8.82
N VAL A 78 -4.85 19.84 -8.21
CA VAL A 78 -4.03 20.26 -7.05
C VAL A 78 -2.54 20.22 -7.32
N ILE A 79 -2.12 19.79 -8.51
CA ILE A 79 -0.71 19.73 -8.92
C ILE A 79 -0.28 21.05 -9.51
N VAL A 80 0.82 21.60 -8.98
CA VAL A 80 1.48 22.81 -9.52
C VAL A 80 2.58 22.45 -10.51
N SER A 81 3.36 21.43 -10.21
CA SER A 81 4.42 20.93 -11.10
C SER A 81 4.70 19.45 -10.85
N ALA A 82 5.15 18.77 -11.91
CA ALA A 82 5.54 17.37 -11.88
C ALA A 82 6.85 17.19 -12.65
N HIS A 83 7.84 16.58 -12.02
CA HIS A 83 9.19 16.37 -12.57
C HIS A 83 9.48 14.87 -12.66
N ILE A 84 9.31 14.30 -13.84
CA ILE A 84 9.46 12.86 -14.07
C ILE A 84 10.88 12.34 -13.81
N ASN A 85 11.91 13.16 -14.08
CA ASN A 85 13.31 12.74 -13.85
C ASN A 85 13.62 12.54 -12.37
N ASN A 86 13.00 13.34 -11.50
CA ASN A 86 13.15 13.26 -10.05
C ASN A 86 12.03 12.47 -9.39
N LEU A 87 11.01 12.08 -10.15
CA LEU A 87 9.78 11.45 -9.66
C LEU A 87 9.14 12.23 -8.51
N GLN A 88 9.00 13.54 -8.69
CA GLN A 88 8.46 14.47 -7.70
C GLN A 88 7.30 15.26 -8.25
N ILE A 89 6.25 15.39 -7.44
CA ILE A 89 5.05 16.17 -7.73
C ILE A 89 4.86 17.20 -6.62
N LYS A 90 4.72 18.47 -7.00
CA LYS A 90 4.48 19.58 -6.07
C LYS A 90 3.01 19.99 -6.12
N LEU A 91 2.40 20.12 -4.95
CA LEU A 91 1.00 20.49 -4.79
C LEU A 91 0.82 21.98 -4.46
N ILE A 92 -0.41 22.47 -4.64
CA ILE A 92 -0.82 23.88 -4.42
C ILE A 92 -0.53 24.40 -3.00
N ASN A 93 -0.53 23.52 -1.99
CA ASN A 93 -0.21 23.87 -0.59
C ASN A 93 1.31 23.84 -0.29
N GLY A 94 2.14 23.64 -1.32
CA GLY A 94 3.59 23.57 -1.22
C GLY A 94 4.14 22.21 -0.82
N SER A 95 3.27 21.20 -0.59
CA SER A 95 3.68 19.83 -0.27
C SER A 95 4.26 19.12 -1.48
N THR A 96 5.12 18.13 -1.22
CA THR A 96 5.80 17.35 -2.25
C THR A 96 5.51 15.88 -2.06
N ILE A 97 5.05 15.23 -3.12
CA ILE A 97 4.95 13.77 -3.23
C ILE A 97 6.16 13.28 -4.01
N SER A 98 6.93 12.35 -3.44
CA SER A 98 8.09 11.75 -4.10
C SER A 98 7.92 10.24 -4.21
N LEU A 99 8.18 9.70 -5.40
CA LEU A 99 8.17 8.27 -5.65
C LEU A 99 9.59 7.73 -5.48
N LYS A 100 9.73 6.66 -4.69
CA LYS A 100 11.01 6.09 -4.28
C LYS A 100 11.03 4.57 -4.50
N GLY A 101 12.22 4.00 -4.62
CA GLY A 101 12.45 2.56 -4.63
C GLY A 101 13.13 2.09 -3.36
N ALA A 102 12.62 1.00 -2.79
CA ALA A 102 13.24 0.34 -1.64
C ALA A 102 14.62 -0.29 -1.97
N ASP A 103 14.92 -0.44 -3.25
CA ASP A 103 16.22 -0.89 -3.77
C ASP A 103 17.35 0.16 -3.57
N ARG A 104 16.98 1.44 -3.30
CA ARG A 104 17.91 2.54 -3.05
C ARG A 104 17.60 3.28 -1.75
N PRO A 105 17.69 2.60 -0.62
CA PRO A 105 17.22 3.12 0.66
C PRO A 105 17.99 4.35 1.14
N GLU A 106 19.25 4.51 0.73
CA GLU A 106 20.08 5.67 1.06
C GLU A 106 19.51 6.99 0.50
N THR A 107 18.75 6.95 -0.58
CA THR A 107 18.11 8.15 -1.18
C THR A 107 16.94 8.69 -0.36
N MET A 108 16.54 7.95 0.67
CA MET A 108 15.42 8.29 1.55
C MET A 108 15.86 8.75 2.94
N ARG A 109 17.17 8.81 3.19
CA ARG A 109 17.72 9.28 4.48
C ARG A 109 17.70 10.82 4.59
N GLY A 110 17.66 11.31 5.83
CA GLY A 110 17.80 12.74 6.12
C GLY A 110 16.58 13.60 5.78
N VAL A 111 15.42 12.99 5.62
CA VAL A 111 14.14 13.69 5.37
C VAL A 111 13.21 13.53 6.55
N SER A 112 12.36 14.53 6.77
CA SER A 112 11.22 14.43 7.69
C SER A 112 9.96 14.18 6.88
N LEU A 113 9.22 13.12 7.22
CA LEU A 113 8.04 12.67 6.49
C LEU A 113 6.77 12.90 7.28
N TYR A 114 5.76 13.44 6.59
CA TYR A 114 4.40 13.55 7.11
C TYR A 114 3.59 12.27 6.88
N TYR A 115 3.77 11.63 5.72
CA TYR A 115 3.10 10.38 5.40
C TYR A 115 3.93 9.50 4.46
N LEU A 116 3.69 8.20 4.53
CA LEU A 116 4.40 7.19 3.77
C LEU A 116 3.41 6.15 3.26
N VAL A 117 3.51 5.78 1.98
CA VAL A 117 2.89 4.57 1.44
C VAL A 117 3.99 3.60 1.03
N MET A 118 3.93 2.38 1.53
CA MET A 118 4.79 1.26 1.12
C MET A 118 3.93 0.25 0.37
N ASP A 119 4.00 0.28 -0.96
CA ASP A 119 3.23 -0.59 -1.85
C ASP A 119 4.02 -1.83 -2.24
N GLU A 120 3.36 -2.99 -2.28
CA GLU A 120 3.96 -4.32 -2.42
C GLU A 120 5.03 -4.57 -1.32
N TYR A 121 4.65 -4.25 -0.07
CA TYR A 121 5.56 -4.30 1.07
C TYR A 121 6.16 -5.69 1.30
N ALA A 122 5.45 -6.76 0.94
CA ALA A 122 5.96 -8.13 1.02
C ALA A 122 7.27 -8.37 0.23
N ASP A 123 7.51 -7.57 -0.82
CA ASP A 123 8.68 -7.68 -1.69
C ASP A 123 9.86 -6.77 -1.27
N MET A 124 9.70 -6.01 -0.18
CA MET A 124 10.73 -5.12 0.34
C MET A 124 11.52 -5.77 1.47
N LYS A 125 12.70 -5.22 1.76
CA LYS A 125 13.45 -5.57 2.97
C LYS A 125 12.87 -4.80 4.17
N PRO A 126 12.59 -5.45 5.31
CA PRO A 126 12.01 -4.77 6.48
C PRO A 126 12.87 -3.64 7.03
N GLU A 127 14.20 -3.72 6.88
CA GLU A 127 15.15 -2.71 7.35
C GLU A 127 14.92 -1.34 6.69
N VAL A 128 14.33 -1.30 5.49
CA VAL A 128 14.00 -0.04 4.81
C VAL A 128 12.99 0.76 5.64
N PHE A 129 11.98 0.12 6.16
CA PHE A 129 11.07 0.78 7.08
C PHE A 129 11.70 0.99 8.44
N GLU A 130 12.19 -0.04 9.08
CA GLU A 130 12.61 -0.02 10.49
C GLU A 130 13.76 0.97 10.74
N GLN A 131 14.76 1.02 9.86
CA GLN A 131 16.00 1.77 10.08
C GLN A 131 16.02 3.13 9.37
N ILE A 132 15.17 3.34 8.37
CA ILE A 132 15.22 4.55 7.53
C ILE A 132 13.92 5.34 7.59
N LEU A 133 12.80 4.72 7.23
CA LEU A 133 11.54 5.44 7.06
C LEU A 133 10.80 5.65 8.38
N ARG A 134 10.87 4.70 9.31
CA ARG A 134 10.26 4.85 10.64
C ARG A 134 10.86 6.02 11.44
N PRO A 135 12.20 6.22 11.49
CA PRO A 135 12.80 7.42 12.04
C PRO A 135 12.36 8.70 11.32
N ALA A 136 12.27 8.70 9.99
CA ALA A 136 11.84 9.85 9.19
C ALA A 136 10.40 10.34 9.50
N LEU A 137 9.53 9.46 10.00
CA LEU A 137 8.18 9.79 10.46
C LEU A 137 8.14 10.36 11.88
N ALA A 138 9.24 10.29 12.65
CA ALA A 138 9.21 10.62 14.08
C ALA A 138 8.96 12.10 14.33
N ASP A 139 9.64 12.99 13.59
CA ASP A 139 9.60 14.43 13.79
C ASP A 139 8.20 15.04 13.65
N GLN A 140 7.42 14.54 12.71
CA GLN A 140 6.07 15.03 12.43
C GLN A 140 4.98 14.13 12.99
N LYS A 141 5.34 13.10 13.76
CA LYS A 141 4.42 12.02 14.16
C LYS A 141 3.65 11.45 12.95
N GLY A 142 4.34 11.38 11.81
CA GLY A 142 3.77 10.98 10.54
C GLY A 142 3.24 9.54 10.56
N GLY A 143 2.27 9.27 9.69
CA GLY A 143 1.64 7.96 9.54
C GLY A 143 2.18 7.18 8.34
N ALA A 144 1.78 5.91 8.25
CA ALA A 144 2.12 5.07 7.10
C ALA A 144 0.98 4.11 6.71
N LEU A 145 0.94 3.81 5.42
CA LEU A 145 0.11 2.76 4.82
C LEU A 145 1.02 1.68 4.25
N PHE A 146 0.94 0.48 4.79
CA PHE A 146 1.55 -0.72 4.24
C PHE A 146 0.49 -1.48 3.46
N ILE A 147 0.71 -1.71 2.18
CA ILE A 147 -0.27 -2.36 1.33
C ILE A 147 0.43 -3.33 0.37
N GLY A 148 -0.19 -4.44 0.07
CA GLY A 148 0.36 -5.41 -0.86
C GLY A 148 -0.41 -6.72 -0.89
N THR A 149 0.02 -7.57 -1.82
CA THR A 149 -0.43 -8.97 -1.86
C THR A 149 0.46 -9.79 -0.93
N PRO A 150 -0.10 -10.63 -0.05
CA PRO A 150 0.69 -11.50 0.81
C PRO A 150 1.66 -12.40 0.03
N MET A 151 2.82 -12.68 0.63
CA MET A 151 3.80 -13.61 0.10
C MET A 151 4.27 -14.57 1.20
N GLY A 152 3.43 -15.54 1.54
CA GLY A 152 3.68 -16.45 2.65
C GLY A 152 3.79 -15.72 4.00
N ARG A 153 4.47 -16.37 4.96
CA ARG A 153 4.66 -15.83 6.33
C ARG A 153 6.00 -15.09 6.45
N ASN A 154 6.12 -13.96 5.78
CA ASN A 154 7.29 -13.08 5.84
C ASN A 154 7.07 -11.89 6.81
N HIS A 155 7.93 -10.89 6.77
CA HIS A 155 7.82 -9.67 7.60
C HIS A 155 6.49 -8.91 7.41
N PHE A 156 5.85 -9.00 6.23
CA PHE A 156 4.53 -8.41 6.02
C PHE A 156 3.45 -9.17 6.80
N TYR A 157 3.54 -10.50 6.89
CA TYR A 157 2.68 -11.30 7.76
C TYR A 157 2.87 -10.93 9.23
N GLU A 158 4.11 -10.79 9.69
CA GLU A 158 4.39 -10.41 11.09
C GLU A 158 3.80 -9.05 11.42
N LEU A 159 3.99 -8.06 10.53
CA LEU A 159 3.40 -6.73 10.70
C LEU A 159 1.88 -6.75 10.67
N TYR A 160 1.28 -7.54 9.77
CA TYR A 160 -0.17 -7.73 9.68
C TYR A 160 -0.72 -8.34 10.98
N LYS A 161 -0.09 -9.39 11.49
CA LYS A 161 -0.50 -10.06 12.74
C LYS A 161 -0.36 -9.13 13.94
N TYR A 162 0.72 -8.34 14.02
CA TYR A 162 0.90 -7.32 15.05
C TYR A 162 -0.24 -6.30 15.05
N ALA A 163 -0.59 -5.79 13.87
CA ALA A 163 -1.70 -4.84 13.72
C ALA A 163 -3.08 -5.47 13.97
N GLU A 164 -3.26 -6.76 13.65
CA GLU A 164 -4.52 -7.51 13.86
C GLU A 164 -4.78 -7.81 15.35
N LEU A 165 -3.74 -8.04 16.15
CA LEU A 165 -3.86 -8.29 17.59
C LEU A 165 -4.49 -7.10 18.33
N GLY A 166 -4.26 -5.87 17.86
CA GLY A 166 -4.89 -4.67 18.42
C GLY A 166 -4.31 -4.20 19.76
N ASP A 167 -3.19 -4.76 20.20
CA ASP A 167 -2.53 -4.36 21.46
C ASP A 167 -1.92 -2.95 21.36
N ASP A 168 -1.59 -2.50 20.15
CA ASP A 168 -1.10 -1.16 19.84
C ASP A 168 -2.14 -0.41 19.00
N GLU A 169 -2.87 0.51 19.61
CA GLU A 169 -3.90 1.33 18.96
C GLU A 169 -3.38 2.18 17.80
N SER A 170 -2.06 2.34 17.69
CA SER A 170 -1.45 3.06 16.56
C SER A 170 -1.39 2.23 15.27
N TYR A 171 -1.68 0.93 15.34
CA TYR A 171 -1.72 0.01 14.19
C TYR A 171 -3.11 -0.56 13.98
N LYS A 172 -3.49 -0.74 12.71
CA LYS A 172 -4.72 -1.43 12.32
C LYS A 172 -4.55 -2.23 11.06
N ALA A 173 -5.05 -3.46 11.07
CA ALA A 173 -5.01 -4.37 9.93
C ALA A 173 -6.35 -4.41 9.19
N PHE A 174 -6.25 -4.54 7.86
CA PHE A 174 -7.39 -4.81 6.98
C PHE A 174 -7.04 -5.93 6.03
N HIS A 175 -8.04 -6.74 5.69
CA HIS A 175 -7.90 -7.83 4.75
C HIS A 175 -9.01 -7.77 3.71
N PHE A 176 -8.60 -7.78 2.42
CA PHE A 176 -9.54 -7.74 1.30
C PHE A 176 -9.13 -8.72 0.21
N THR A 177 -10.10 -9.35 -0.39
CA THR A 177 -9.94 -10.28 -1.50
C THR A 177 -10.23 -9.59 -2.84
N SER A 178 -9.94 -10.25 -3.94
CA SER A 178 -10.31 -9.74 -5.26
C SER A 178 -11.83 -9.62 -5.45
N TYR A 179 -12.63 -10.39 -4.69
CA TYR A 179 -14.10 -10.30 -4.71
C TYR A 179 -14.65 -9.03 -4.07
N ASP A 180 -13.86 -8.31 -3.26
CA ASP A 180 -14.25 -7.03 -2.68
C ASP A 180 -14.21 -5.87 -3.70
N ASN A 181 -13.71 -6.10 -4.91
CA ASN A 181 -13.82 -5.15 -6.01
C ASN A 181 -15.10 -5.42 -6.82
N GLU A 182 -16.12 -4.63 -6.58
CA GLU A 182 -17.44 -4.71 -7.22
C GLU A 182 -17.39 -4.46 -8.74
N LEU A 183 -16.32 -3.82 -9.25
CA LEU A 183 -16.12 -3.56 -10.67
C LEU A 183 -15.42 -4.71 -11.40
N LEU A 184 -14.92 -5.70 -10.68
CA LEU A 184 -14.25 -6.85 -11.25
C LEU A 184 -15.29 -7.98 -11.49
N ASP A 185 -15.32 -8.49 -12.69
CA ASP A 185 -16.21 -9.60 -13.03
C ASP A 185 -15.85 -10.85 -12.20
N ALA A 186 -16.82 -11.33 -11.42
CA ALA A 186 -16.65 -12.51 -10.59
C ALA A 186 -16.37 -13.77 -11.43
N ASP A 187 -16.85 -13.84 -12.67
CA ASP A 187 -16.60 -14.98 -13.56
C ASP A 187 -15.13 -15.02 -13.99
N GLU A 188 -14.47 -13.88 -14.17
CA GLU A 188 -13.02 -13.80 -14.42
C GLU A 188 -12.22 -14.31 -13.23
N ILE A 189 -12.61 -13.97 -11.99
CA ILE A 189 -11.97 -14.50 -10.77
C ILE A 189 -12.18 -16.02 -10.70
N ASN A 190 -13.39 -16.50 -10.99
CA ASN A 190 -13.72 -17.93 -10.98
C ASN A 190 -12.98 -18.70 -12.10
N LEU A 191 -12.73 -18.07 -13.24
CA LEU A 191 -11.91 -18.64 -14.31
C LEU A 191 -10.44 -18.77 -13.89
N ALA A 192 -9.89 -17.73 -13.27
CA ALA A 192 -8.55 -17.78 -12.68
C ALA A 192 -8.42 -18.91 -11.66
N LYS A 193 -9.44 -19.09 -10.79
CA LYS A 193 -9.47 -20.19 -9.80
C LYS A 193 -9.38 -21.57 -10.45
N LYS A 194 -9.96 -21.77 -11.63
CA LYS A 194 -9.92 -23.05 -12.36
C LYS A 194 -8.57 -23.30 -13.04
N SER A 195 -7.85 -22.24 -13.41
CA SER A 195 -6.61 -22.32 -14.18
C SER A 195 -5.33 -22.25 -13.33
N MET A 196 -5.43 -21.82 -12.07
CA MET A 196 -4.31 -21.67 -11.15
C MET A 196 -4.25 -22.81 -10.14
N SER A 197 -3.07 -23.03 -9.52
CA SER A 197 -2.99 -23.87 -8.33
C SER A 197 -3.79 -23.24 -7.19
N SER A 198 -4.36 -24.07 -6.30
CA SER A 198 -5.12 -23.60 -5.13
C SER A 198 -4.28 -22.63 -4.29
N TYR A 199 -3.00 -22.92 -4.10
CA TYR A 199 -2.08 -22.05 -3.36
C TYR A 199 -1.95 -20.68 -4.03
N ALA A 200 -1.63 -20.63 -5.33
CA ALA A 200 -1.47 -19.38 -6.06
C ALA A 200 -2.76 -18.56 -6.07
N PHE A 201 -3.91 -19.20 -6.26
CA PHE A 201 -5.20 -18.52 -6.19
C PHE A 201 -5.47 -17.92 -4.81
N ARG A 202 -5.25 -18.69 -3.73
CA ARG A 202 -5.43 -18.17 -2.37
C ARG A 202 -4.49 -17.00 -2.07
N GLN A 203 -3.22 -17.09 -2.47
CA GLN A 203 -2.27 -16.00 -2.27
C GLN A 203 -2.66 -14.76 -3.08
N GLU A 204 -2.87 -14.89 -4.38
CA GLU A 204 -3.00 -13.76 -5.31
C GLU A 204 -4.39 -13.11 -5.27
N PHE A 205 -5.46 -13.91 -5.13
CA PHE A 205 -6.84 -13.41 -5.19
C PHE A 205 -7.50 -13.31 -3.81
N MET A 206 -7.18 -14.22 -2.91
CA MET A 206 -7.77 -14.24 -1.58
C MET A 206 -6.90 -13.57 -0.51
N ALA A 207 -5.76 -13.00 -0.91
CA ALA A 207 -4.80 -12.36 -0.01
C ALA A 207 -4.37 -13.24 1.18
N SER A 208 -4.21 -14.55 0.94
CA SER A 208 -3.85 -15.50 1.99
C SER A 208 -2.35 -15.44 2.30
N PHE A 209 -2.01 -15.47 3.59
CA PHE A 209 -0.64 -15.59 4.10
C PHE A 209 -0.18 -17.05 4.26
N GLU A 210 -0.87 -18.01 3.65
CA GLU A 210 -0.47 -19.40 3.72
C GLU A 210 0.94 -19.63 3.17
N ALA A 211 1.72 -20.47 3.84
CA ALA A 211 3.04 -20.88 3.35
C ALA A 211 2.91 -21.93 2.24
N ARG A 212 3.80 -21.85 1.25
CA ARG A 212 3.90 -22.88 0.19
C ARG A 212 4.22 -24.22 0.83
N GLY A 213 3.38 -25.23 0.63
CA GLY A 213 3.55 -26.56 1.21
C GLY A 213 2.66 -26.89 2.42
N SER A 214 1.88 -25.93 2.94
CA SER A 214 0.87 -26.23 3.98
C SER A 214 -0.20 -27.24 3.53
N GLU A 215 -0.35 -27.46 2.23
CA GLU A 215 -1.25 -28.46 1.65
C GLU A 215 -0.71 -29.91 1.74
N MET A 216 0.59 -30.11 2.03
CA MET A 216 1.18 -31.46 2.11
C MET A 216 0.82 -32.21 3.40
N PHE A 217 0.28 -31.54 4.40
CA PHE A 217 -0.19 -32.15 5.65
C PHE A 217 -1.65 -31.85 5.86
N LYS A 218 -2.53 -32.60 5.20
CA LYS A 218 -3.93 -32.65 5.59
C LYS A 218 -4.00 -33.39 6.95
N GLU A 219 -4.73 -32.81 7.91
CA GLU A 219 -4.98 -33.43 9.24
C GLU A 219 -5.51 -34.85 9.16
N GLU A 220 -6.08 -35.25 8.02
CA GLU A 220 -6.59 -36.59 7.73
C GLU A 220 -5.51 -37.68 7.66
N TRP A 221 -4.21 -37.31 7.65
CA TRP A 221 -3.09 -38.25 7.51
C TRP A 221 -2.35 -38.52 8.83
N VAL A 222 -2.74 -37.86 9.90
CA VAL A 222 -2.27 -38.13 11.26
C VAL A 222 -3.31 -38.98 11.95
N LYS A 223 -3.24 -40.31 11.76
CA LYS A 223 -3.92 -41.29 12.55
C LYS A 223 -2.97 -41.88 13.55
#